data_9e88a62216bbba3c8645604b516ddcde
#
_entry.id   9e88a62216bbba3c8645604b516ddcde
#
_cell.length_a   1.000
_cell.length_b   1.000
_cell.length_c   1.000
_cell.angle_alpha   90.00
_cell.angle_beta   90.00
_cell.angle_gamma   90.00
#
_symmetry.space_group_name_H-M   'P 1'
#
loop_
_entity.id
_entity.type
_entity.pdbx_description
1 polymer ?
#
loop_
_entity_poly.entity_id
_entity_poly.type
_entity_poly.pdbx_seq_one_letter_code
_entity_poly.pdbx_strand_id
1 'polypeptide(L)'
;MATESGGSRTVAAIVTGVALVIGAWIVGTAMDRQTEQVAAVASALGDLDDAIRTGGGAGAGARAAGPALPDPSKRYTVDVGDAPIRGDKDAKLTIVEFSDFQCPFCSRVNPTLLQILQAYGGKVRVAFKHMPLGIHPDSPAAHAAAEAAHRQGKFWEMHDKIFANQRELKPEKFREYAKEIGLDLAKFEKDVASPDMKTRIDADSQEASKLGVSGTPAFFINGKYFSGAQPFESFKKMIDEELAKG
;
A
#
# COMPACT_ATOMS: atom_id res chain seq x y z
N MET A 1 -29.76 83.38 -11.88
CA MET A 1 -29.92 82.49 -13.03
C MET A 1 -29.66 81.10 -12.55
N ALA A 2 -30.76 80.39 -12.38
CA ALA A 2 -30.75 78.98 -12.05
C ALA A 2 -30.74 78.16 -13.34
N THR A 3 -30.11 76.98 -13.34
CA THR A 3 -30.64 75.78 -13.96
C THR A 3 -29.56 74.74 -13.89
N GLU A 4 -30.00 73.61 -13.58
CA GLU A 4 -29.68 72.21 -13.93
C GLU A 4 -28.96 71.36 -12.87
N SER A 5 -29.75 70.62 -12.13
CA SER A 5 -29.28 69.45 -11.41
C SER A 5 -30.34 68.32 -11.35
N GLY A 6 -31.18 68.18 -12.42
CA GLY A 6 -32.25 67.15 -12.47
C GLY A 6 -31.84 65.82 -13.06
N GLY A 7 -30.81 65.76 -13.93
CA GLY A 7 -30.46 64.55 -14.72
C GLY A 7 -29.66 63.47 -13.97
N SER A 8 -28.82 63.86 -13.01
CA SER A 8 -27.92 62.93 -12.33
C SER A 8 -28.60 61.96 -11.34
N ARG A 9 -29.67 62.39 -10.72
CA ARG A 9 -30.41 61.56 -9.73
C ARG A 9 -31.26 60.45 -10.36
N THR A 10 -31.82 60.72 -11.53
CA THR A 10 -32.66 59.74 -12.26
C THR A 10 -31.84 58.57 -12.85
N VAL A 11 -30.66 58.89 -13.40
CA VAL A 11 -29.75 57.88 -13.94
C VAL A 11 -29.18 56.98 -12.84
N ALA A 12 -28.83 57.52 -11.68
CA ALA A 12 -28.34 56.76 -10.53
C ALA A 12 -29.40 55.80 -9.98
N ALA A 13 -30.66 56.19 -9.93
CA ALA A 13 -31.76 55.33 -9.48
C ALA A 13 -32.05 54.18 -10.40
N ILE A 14 -31.96 54.40 -11.73
CA ILE A 14 -32.16 53.33 -12.76
C ILE A 14 -31.02 52.30 -12.74
N VAL A 15 -29.76 52.77 -12.58
CA VAL A 15 -28.59 51.85 -12.53
C VAL A 15 -28.62 50.98 -11.26
N THR A 16 -29.04 51.58 -10.11
CA THR A 16 -29.14 50.81 -8.85
C THR A 16 -30.31 49.81 -8.90
N GLY A 17 -31.43 50.18 -9.52
CA GLY A 17 -32.59 49.25 -9.70
C GLY A 17 -32.27 48.06 -10.61
N VAL A 18 -31.56 48.28 -11.71
CA VAL A 18 -31.15 47.21 -12.65
C VAL A 18 -30.12 46.28 -12.01
N ALA A 19 -29.17 46.83 -11.22
CA ALA A 19 -28.17 46.00 -10.52
C ALA A 19 -28.82 45.11 -9.45
N LEU A 20 -29.84 45.56 -8.74
CA LEU A 20 -30.58 44.79 -7.75
C LEU A 20 -31.41 43.67 -8.40
N VAL A 21 -32.02 43.90 -9.57
CA VAL A 21 -32.80 42.91 -10.28
C VAL A 21 -31.86 41.82 -10.86
N ILE A 22 -30.76 42.20 -11.46
CA ILE A 22 -29.74 41.23 -11.96
C ILE A 22 -29.15 40.44 -10.81
N GLY A 23 -28.84 41.07 -9.68
CA GLY A 23 -28.33 40.37 -8.50
C GLY A 23 -29.33 39.35 -7.96
N ALA A 24 -30.62 39.70 -7.85
CA ALA A 24 -31.68 38.80 -7.42
C ALA A 24 -31.88 37.63 -8.38
N TRP A 25 -31.79 37.89 -9.70
CA TRP A 25 -31.88 36.84 -10.72
C TRP A 25 -30.71 35.87 -10.70
N ILE A 26 -29.46 36.36 -10.52
CA ILE A 26 -28.25 35.52 -10.38
C ILE A 26 -28.32 34.67 -9.11
N VAL A 27 -28.74 35.25 -7.99
CA VAL A 27 -28.90 34.48 -6.74
C VAL A 27 -30.03 33.46 -6.85
N GLY A 28 -31.16 33.80 -7.47
CA GLY A 28 -32.25 32.87 -7.70
C GLY A 28 -31.81 31.66 -8.56
N THR A 29 -31.16 31.89 -9.70
CA THR A 29 -30.68 30.82 -10.56
C THR A 29 -29.58 29.98 -9.91
N ALA A 30 -28.79 30.52 -9.01
CA ALA A 30 -27.80 29.77 -8.23
C ALA A 30 -28.46 28.89 -7.17
N MET A 31 -29.50 29.37 -6.52
CA MET A 31 -30.29 28.59 -5.55
C MET A 31 -31.07 27.46 -6.22
N ASP A 32 -31.66 27.70 -7.41
CA ASP A 32 -32.38 26.67 -8.18
C ASP A 32 -31.44 25.51 -8.57
N ARG A 33 -30.24 25.82 -9.02
CA ARG A 33 -29.22 24.77 -9.34
C ARG A 33 -28.79 23.97 -8.10
N GLN A 34 -28.68 24.61 -6.94
CA GLN A 34 -28.36 23.88 -5.71
C GLN A 34 -29.50 22.97 -5.27
N THR A 35 -30.76 23.41 -5.40
CA THR A 35 -31.91 22.58 -5.07
C THR A 35 -32.06 21.39 -6.03
N GLU A 36 -31.79 21.56 -7.32
CA GLU A 36 -31.75 20.44 -8.27
C GLU A 36 -30.66 19.42 -7.96
N GLN A 37 -29.46 19.89 -7.59
CA GLN A 37 -28.36 18.99 -7.19
C GLN A 37 -28.69 18.23 -5.90
N VAL A 38 -29.26 18.88 -4.92
CA VAL A 38 -29.67 18.22 -3.67
C VAL A 38 -30.81 17.22 -3.94
N ALA A 39 -31.76 17.54 -4.79
CA ALA A 39 -32.82 16.61 -5.19
C ALA A 39 -32.30 15.40 -5.94
N ALA A 40 -31.32 15.59 -6.84
CA ALA A 40 -30.66 14.47 -7.55
C ALA A 40 -29.89 13.53 -6.61
N VAL A 41 -29.18 14.09 -5.63
CA VAL A 41 -28.48 13.31 -4.60
C VAL A 41 -29.48 12.57 -3.71
N ALA A 42 -30.57 13.21 -3.29
CA ALA A 42 -31.62 12.57 -2.50
C ALA A 42 -32.31 11.42 -3.25
N SER A 43 -32.56 11.59 -4.56
CA SER A 43 -33.09 10.53 -5.43
C SER A 43 -32.11 9.35 -5.52
N ALA A 44 -30.84 9.62 -5.78
CA ALA A 44 -29.80 8.58 -5.86
C ALA A 44 -29.62 7.79 -4.54
N LEU A 45 -29.77 8.47 -3.40
CA LEU A 45 -29.76 7.84 -2.08
C LEU A 45 -31.01 7.00 -1.84
N GLY A 46 -32.18 7.44 -2.32
CA GLY A 46 -33.43 6.67 -2.28
C GLY A 46 -33.34 5.38 -3.10
N ASP A 47 -32.81 5.49 -4.33
CA ASP A 47 -32.60 4.33 -5.20
C ASP A 47 -31.62 3.31 -4.60
N LEU A 48 -30.61 3.78 -3.87
CA LEU A 48 -29.66 2.92 -3.16
C LEU A 48 -30.31 2.22 -1.95
N ASP A 49 -31.15 2.93 -1.18
CA ASP A 49 -31.91 2.34 -0.05
C ASP A 49 -32.92 1.29 -0.52
N ASP A 50 -33.60 1.55 -1.62
CA ASP A 50 -34.51 0.58 -2.25
C ASP A 50 -33.75 -0.63 -2.82
N ALA A 51 -32.59 -0.45 -3.40
CA ALA A 51 -31.74 -1.54 -3.88
C ALA A 51 -31.23 -2.41 -2.71
N ILE A 52 -30.96 -1.81 -1.57
CA ILE A 52 -30.55 -2.52 -0.34
C ILE A 52 -31.74 -3.28 0.27
N ARG A 53 -32.92 -2.65 0.34
CA ARG A 53 -34.14 -3.24 0.95
C ARG A 53 -34.77 -4.34 0.14
N THR A 54 -34.77 -4.22 -1.16
CA THR A 54 -35.40 -5.21 -2.06
C THR A 54 -34.53 -6.43 -2.31
N GLY A 55 -33.31 -6.50 -1.75
CA GLY A 55 -32.42 -7.65 -1.92
C GLY A 55 -32.12 -7.92 -3.39
N GLY A 56 -31.99 -6.84 -4.18
CA GLY A 56 -31.83 -6.86 -5.62
C GLY A 56 -30.61 -7.64 -6.08
N GLY A 57 -30.72 -8.93 -6.01
CA GLY A 57 -29.80 -9.89 -6.58
C GLY A 57 -30.06 -10.09 -8.08
N ALA A 58 -29.90 -9.03 -8.89
CA ALA A 58 -29.85 -9.20 -10.33
C ALA A 58 -29.08 -8.02 -10.95
N GLY A 59 -27.76 -8.13 -10.98
CA GLY A 59 -26.91 -7.16 -11.66
C GLY A 59 -25.56 -6.89 -11.00
N ALA A 60 -25.19 -7.60 -9.95
CA ALA A 60 -23.77 -7.71 -9.62
C ALA A 60 -23.15 -8.53 -10.75
N GLY A 61 -22.70 -7.84 -11.80
CA GLY A 61 -21.75 -8.42 -12.75
C GLY A 61 -20.70 -9.10 -11.89
N ALA A 62 -20.53 -10.40 -12.08
CA ALA A 62 -19.54 -11.18 -11.37
C ALA A 62 -18.21 -10.43 -11.48
N ARG A 63 -17.85 -9.67 -10.46
CA ARG A 63 -16.47 -9.35 -10.22
C ARG A 63 -15.83 -10.72 -10.16
N ALA A 64 -15.04 -11.04 -11.17
CA ALA A 64 -14.24 -12.24 -11.15
C ALA A 64 -13.63 -12.28 -9.74
N ALA A 65 -14.05 -13.24 -8.93
CA ALA A 65 -13.52 -13.40 -7.61
C ALA A 65 -12.01 -13.52 -7.81
N GLY A 66 -11.26 -12.52 -7.37
CA GLY A 66 -9.82 -12.61 -7.38
C GLY A 66 -9.44 -13.94 -6.71
N PRO A 67 -8.26 -14.48 -6.99
CA PRO A 67 -7.86 -15.75 -6.41
C PRO A 67 -8.14 -15.71 -4.90
N ALA A 68 -8.84 -16.74 -4.41
CA ALA A 68 -9.21 -16.80 -3.00
C ALA A 68 -7.94 -16.72 -2.16
N LEU A 69 -7.94 -15.86 -1.14
CA LEU A 69 -6.83 -15.77 -0.20
C LEU A 69 -6.51 -17.15 0.40
N PRO A 70 -5.25 -17.39 0.79
CA PRO A 70 -4.89 -18.63 1.45
C PRO A 70 -5.76 -18.90 2.67
N ASP A 71 -6.23 -20.13 2.81
CA ASP A 71 -7.04 -20.56 3.94
C ASP A 71 -6.18 -20.58 5.22
N PRO A 72 -6.49 -19.75 6.25
CA PRO A 72 -5.67 -19.66 7.46
C PRO A 72 -5.74 -20.93 8.32
N SER A 73 -6.68 -21.84 8.06
CA SER A 73 -6.77 -23.12 8.76
C SER A 73 -5.80 -24.17 8.21
N LYS A 74 -5.31 -23.98 6.98
CA LYS A 74 -4.38 -24.88 6.31
C LYS A 74 -2.93 -24.53 6.60
N ARG A 75 -2.06 -25.49 6.39
CA ARG A 75 -0.61 -25.32 6.41
C ARG A 75 -0.06 -25.43 5.00
N TYR A 76 0.71 -24.45 4.62
CA TYR A 76 1.35 -24.35 3.30
C TYR A 76 2.84 -24.63 3.43
N THR A 77 3.41 -25.26 2.42
CA THR A 77 4.86 -25.32 2.28
C THR A 77 5.30 -24.07 1.53
N VAL A 78 6.13 -23.26 2.15
CA VAL A 78 6.76 -22.10 1.54
C VAL A 78 8.24 -22.35 1.48
N ASP A 79 8.82 -22.27 0.29
CA ASP A 79 10.25 -22.50 0.11
C ASP A 79 11.03 -21.27 0.60
N VAL A 80 11.81 -21.44 1.64
CA VAL A 80 12.68 -20.39 2.15
C VAL A 80 13.91 -20.22 1.24
N GLY A 81 14.44 -21.33 0.70
CA GLY A 81 15.57 -21.33 -0.22
C GLY A 81 16.73 -20.47 0.27
N ASP A 82 17.18 -19.58 -0.60
CA ASP A 82 18.23 -18.58 -0.35
C ASP A 82 17.69 -17.21 0.12
N ALA A 83 16.44 -17.16 0.57
CA ALA A 83 15.83 -15.91 1.04
C ALA A 83 16.65 -15.27 2.18
N PRO A 84 16.76 -13.94 2.21
CA PRO A 84 17.44 -13.24 3.30
C PRO A 84 16.79 -13.54 4.65
N ILE A 85 17.60 -14.00 5.61
CA ILE A 85 17.16 -14.35 6.96
C ILE A 85 17.60 -13.27 7.95
N ARG A 86 16.67 -12.83 8.80
CA ARG A 86 16.95 -12.04 10.01
C ARG A 86 16.57 -12.87 11.24
N GLY A 87 17.47 -12.99 12.19
CA GLY A 87 17.35 -13.84 13.36
C GLY A 87 18.30 -15.03 13.29
N ASP A 88 18.12 -16.00 14.20
CA ASP A 88 18.94 -17.20 14.22
C ASP A 88 18.58 -18.13 13.04
N LYS A 89 19.60 -18.53 12.27
CA LYS A 89 19.41 -19.44 11.12
C LYS A 89 18.82 -20.79 11.50
N ASP A 90 19.04 -21.22 12.74
CA ASP A 90 18.58 -22.50 13.28
C ASP A 90 17.29 -22.37 14.12
N ALA A 91 16.64 -21.20 14.05
CA ALA A 91 15.38 -20.95 14.76
C ALA A 91 14.29 -21.96 14.40
N LYS A 92 13.59 -22.47 15.41
CA LYS A 92 12.52 -23.47 15.25
C LYS A 92 11.30 -22.94 14.49
N LEU A 93 11.06 -21.62 14.52
CA LEU A 93 9.93 -20.99 13.87
C LEU A 93 10.41 -20.00 12.82
N THR A 94 9.89 -20.17 11.61
CA THR A 94 10.15 -19.23 10.50
C THR A 94 8.88 -18.44 10.18
N ILE A 95 9.00 -17.12 10.15
CA ILE A 95 8.03 -16.20 9.57
C ILE A 95 8.52 -15.86 8.17
N VAL A 96 7.84 -16.36 7.14
CA VAL A 96 8.11 -15.93 5.76
C VAL A 96 7.24 -14.73 5.47
N GLU A 97 7.86 -13.61 5.08
CA GLU A 97 7.20 -12.37 4.72
C GLU A 97 7.29 -12.15 3.22
N PHE A 98 6.15 -12.10 2.53
CA PHE A 98 6.05 -11.53 1.19
C PHE A 98 5.79 -10.03 1.31
N SER A 99 6.74 -9.24 0.85
CA SER A 99 6.80 -7.81 1.13
C SER A 99 7.11 -6.97 -0.12
N ASP A 100 6.72 -5.70 -0.08
CA ASP A 100 6.95 -4.71 -1.13
C ASP A 100 7.54 -3.44 -0.54
N PHE A 101 8.67 -3.01 -1.05
CA PHE A 101 9.39 -1.83 -0.53
C PHE A 101 8.64 -0.51 -0.70
N GLN A 102 7.69 -0.40 -1.62
CA GLN A 102 6.86 0.80 -1.78
C GLN A 102 5.54 0.72 -1.00
N CYS A 103 5.17 -0.45 -0.47
CA CYS A 103 3.94 -0.64 0.29
C CYS A 103 4.04 0.02 1.69
N PRO A 104 3.13 0.95 2.04
CA PRO A 104 3.16 1.62 3.34
C PRO A 104 2.83 0.68 4.51
N PHE A 105 2.08 -0.39 4.25
CA PHE A 105 1.78 -1.40 5.26
C PHE A 105 3.00 -2.28 5.57
N CYS A 106 3.86 -2.55 4.57
CA CYS A 106 5.12 -3.26 4.77
C CYS A 106 6.08 -2.43 5.64
N SER A 107 6.20 -1.12 5.38
CA SER A 107 6.96 -0.23 6.25
C SER A 107 6.45 -0.24 7.70
N ARG A 108 5.11 -0.21 7.87
CA ARG A 108 4.47 -0.16 9.19
C ARG A 108 4.71 -1.41 10.03
N VAL A 109 4.84 -2.59 9.42
CA VAL A 109 5.02 -3.83 10.16
C VAL A 109 6.46 -4.09 10.60
N ASN A 110 7.45 -3.44 9.99
CA ASN A 110 8.86 -3.66 10.32
C ASN A 110 9.21 -3.50 11.81
N PRO A 111 8.77 -2.45 12.52
CA PRO A 111 8.99 -2.35 13.96
C PRO A 111 8.41 -3.54 14.74
N THR A 112 7.25 -4.05 14.31
CA THR A 112 6.63 -5.23 14.92
C THR A 112 7.48 -6.48 14.72
N LEU A 113 8.03 -6.70 13.53
CA LEU A 113 8.92 -7.84 13.27
C LEU A 113 10.21 -7.76 14.08
N LEU A 114 10.79 -6.56 14.23
CA LEU A 114 11.95 -6.36 15.10
C LEU A 114 11.62 -6.65 16.57
N GLN A 115 10.46 -6.21 17.05
CA GLN A 115 9.98 -6.53 18.40
C GLN A 115 9.79 -8.03 18.61
N ILE A 116 9.27 -8.75 17.61
CA ILE A 116 9.13 -10.21 17.65
C ILE A 116 10.51 -10.87 17.77
N LEU A 117 11.46 -10.51 16.91
CA LEU A 117 12.81 -11.06 16.97
C LEU A 117 13.48 -10.80 18.33
N GLN A 118 13.26 -9.64 18.91
CA GLN A 118 13.77 -9.29 20.25
C GLN A 118 13.09 -10.12 21.36
N ALA A 119 11.77 -10.26 21.29
CA ALA A 119 10.98 -10.96 22.33
C ALA A 119 11.22 -12.47 22.35
N TYR A 120 11.43 -13.08 21.17
CA TYR A 120 11.59 -14.53 21.06
C TYR A 120 13.05 -15.00 20.94
N GLY A 121 13.97 -14.07 20.74
CA GLY A 121 15.40 -14.40 20.60
C GLY A 121 15.64 -15.41 19.48
N GLY A 122 16.55 -16.39 19.70
CA GLY A 122 16.89 -17.42 18.73
C GLY A 122 15.77 -18.43 18.39
N LYS A 123 14.56 -18.29 18.93
CA LYS A 123 13.44 -19.21 18.63
C LYS A 123 12.71 -18.87 17.34
N VAL A 124 12.79 -17.63 16.87
CA VAL A 124 12.08 -17.11 15.70
C VAL A 124 13.05 -16.44 14.74
N ARG A 125 12.85 -16.67 13.45
CA ARG A 125 13.53 -15.96 12.37
C ARG A 125 12.52 -15.44 11.34
N VAL A 126 12.91 -14.40 10.62
CA VAL A 126 12.13 -13.82 9.50
C VAL A 126 12.88 -14.08 8.20
N ALA A 127 12.19 -14.63 7.20
CA ALA A 127 12.66 -14.78 5.84
C ALA A 127 11.91 -13.79 4.94
N PHE A 128 12.62 -13.01 4.16
CA PHE A 128 12.02 -12.04 3.24
C PHE A 128 11.86 -12.63 1.84
N LYS A 129 10.67 -12.44 1.26
CA LYS A 129 10.34 -12.80 -0.11
C LYS A 129 9.88 -11.57 -0.90
N HIS A 130 10.42 -11.42 -2.11
CA HIS A 130 10.12 -10.29 -2.97
C HIS A 130 8.71 -10.39 -3.55
N MET A 131 7.90 -9.33 -3.40
CA MET A 131 6.59 -9.24 -4.01
C MET A 131 6.26 -7.80 -4.46
N PRO A 132 6.98 -7.25 -5.46
CA PRO A 132 6.65 -5.94 -6.02
C PRO A 132 5.25 -5.95 -6.63
N LEU A 133 4.38 -5.05 -6.16
CA LEU A 133 3.01 -4.93 -6.67
C LEU A 133 2.96 -4.02 -7.89
N GLY A 134 2.17 -4.38 -8.91
CA GLY A 134 2.05 -3.61 -10.14
C GLY A 134 1.53 -2.17 -9.97
N ILE A 135 0.89 -1.87 -8.82
CA ILE A 135 0.45 -0.51 -8.47
C ILE A 135 1.57 0.37 -7.89
N HIS A 136 2.76 -0.18 -7.65
CA HIS A 136 3.90 0.47 -7.04
C HIS A 136 5.05 0.62 -8.05
N PRO A 137 5.10 1.71 -8.83
CA PRO A 137 6.00 1.85 -9.99
C PRO A 137 7.50 1.83 -9.63
N ASP A 138 7.87 2.31 -8.43
CA ASP A 138 9.27 2.37 -7.99
C ASP A 138 9.73 1.09 -7.26
N SER A 139 8.79 0.21 -6.94
CA SER A 139 9.05 -1.01 -6.18
C SER A 139 10.05 -1.95 -6.87
N PRO A 140 9.96 -2.24 -8.17
CA PRO A 140 10.90 -3.15 -8.82
C PRO A 140 12.37 -2.74 -8.67
N ALA A 141 12.66 -1.43 -8.77
CA ALA A 141 14.02 -0.91 -8.60
C ALA A 141 14.53 -1.08 -7.16
N ALA A 142 13.65 -0.87 -6.15
CA ALA A 142 13.98 -1.08 -4.75
C ALA A 142 14.27 -2.56 -4.44
N HIS A 143 13.49 -3.48 -5.01
CA HIS A 143 13.71 -4.91 -4.89
C HIS A 143 15.04 -5.35 -5.52
N ALA A 144 15.37 -4.82 -6.71
CA ALA A 144 16.65 -5.09 -7.36
C ALA A 144 17.84 -4.59 -6.52
N ALA A 145 17.72 -3.41 -5.92
CA ALA A 145 18.76 -2.87 -5.04
C ALA A 145 18.95 -3.74 -3.77
N ALA A 146 17.87 -4.17 -3.14
CA ALA A 146 17.93 -5.03 -1.96
C ALA A 146 18.53 -6.41 -2.29
N GLU A 147 18.16 -7.02 -3.42
CA GLU A 147 18.70 -8.29 -3.87
C GLU A 147 20.19 -8.18 -4.27
N ALA A 148 20.60 -7.08 -4.89
CA ALA A 148 22.03 -6.82 -5.18
C ALA A 148 22.85 -6.69 -3.89
N ALA A 149 22.26 -6.09 -2.84
CA ALA A 149 22.87 -6.04 -1.52
C ALA A 149 22.91 -7.43 -0.86
N HIS A 150 21.87 -8.27 -1.08
CA HIS A 150 21.84 -9.66 -0.62
C HIS A 150 23.01 -10.47 -1.16
N ARG A 151 23.35 -10.33 -2.45
CA ARG A 151 24.52 -10.96 -3.08
C ARG A 151 25.86 -10.55 -2.50
N GLN A 152 25.86 -9.54 -1.66
CA GLN A 152 27.03 -9.06 -0.88
C GLN A 152 26.85 -9.23 0.64
N GLY A 153 25.83 -9.99 1.08
CA GLY A 153 25.58 -10.29 2.49
C GLY A 153 25.03 -9.10 3.29
N LYS A 154 24.47 -8.08 2.62
CA LYS A 154 24.03 -6.82 3.22
C LYS A 154 22.54 -6.51 2.92
N PHE A 155 21.72 -7.56 2.76
CA PHE A 155 20.29 -7.37 2.46
C PHE A 155 19.60 -6.51 3.49
N TRP A 156 19.76 -6.83 4.77
CA TRP A 156 18.99 -6.20 5.83
C TRP A 156 19.38 -4.75 6.08
N GLU A 157 20.65 -4.41 5.90
CA GLU A 157 21.11 -3.02 5.95
C GLU A 157 20.47 -2.20 4.81
N MET A 158 20.42 -2.75 3.59
CA MET A 158 19.75 -2.10 2.45
C MET A 158 18.23 -2.03 2.67
N HIS A 159 17.62 -3.11 3.12
CA HIS A 159 16.20 -3.17 3.47
C HIS A 159 15.80 -2.05 4.44
N ASP A 160 16.54 -1.91 5.53
CA ASP A 160 16.24 -0.91 6.56
C ASP A 160 16.42 0.53 6.01
N LYS A 161 17.44 0.76 5.18
CA LYS A 161 17.65 2.04 4.49
C LYS A 161 16.49 2.38 3.54
N ILE A 162 16.05 1.43 2.73
CA ILE A 162 14.95 1.62 1.77
C ILE A 162 13.66 1.96 2.52
N PHE A 163 13.28 1.18 3.53
CA PHE A 163 12.06 1.44 4.29
C PHE A 163 12.12 2.73 5.12
N ALA A 164 13.28 3.12 5.63
CA ALA A 164 13.44 4.40 6.32
C ALA A 164 13.25 5.61 5.37
N ASN A 165 13.44 5.41 4.07
CA ASN A 165 13.35 6.46 3.05
C ASN A 165 12.35 6.12 1.95
N GLN A 166 11.24 5.49 2.29
CA GLN A 166 10.24 4.93 1.36
C GLN A 166 9.66 5.96 0.37
N ARG A 167 9.82 7.26 0.63
CA ARG A 167 9.37 8.34 -0.26
C ARG A 167 10.38 8.70 -1.36
N GLU A 168 11.59 8.13 -1.31
CA GLU A 168 12.71 8.45 -2.21
C GLU A 168 13.29 7.19 -2.86
N LEU A 169 12.41 6.35 -3.43
CA LEU A 169 12.79 5.09 -4.08
C LEU A 169 13.35 5.34 -5.50
N LYS A 170 14.54 5.93 -5.57
CA LYS A 170 15.21 6.27 -6.82
C LYS A 170 16.57 5.57 -6.96
N PRO A 171 16.99 5.20 -8.17
CA PRO A 171 18.27 4.51 -8.40
C PRO A 171 19.48 5.21 -7.78
N GLU A 172 19.50 6.56 -7.84
CA GLU A 172 20.58 7.36 -7.26
C GLU A 172 20.67 7.19 -5.74
N LYS A 173 19.50 7.10 -5.07
CA LYS A 173 19.43 6.88 -3.63
C LYS A 173 19.89 5.48 -3.24
N PHE A 174 19.52 4.48 -4.02
CA PHE A 174 19.98 3.11 -3.75
C PHE A 174 21.52 3.00 -3.87
N ARG A 175 22.12 3.74 -4.81
CA ARG A 175 23.57 3.83 -4.91
C ARG A 175 24.21 4.54 -3.72
N GLU A 176 23.58 5.60 -3.21
CA GLU A 176 24.00 6.27 -1.97
C GLU A 176 23.95 5.29 -0.79
N TYR A 177 22.83 4.58 -0.63
CA TYR A 177 22.69 3.58 0.44
C TYR A 177 23.72 2.44 0.32
N ALA A 178 23.95 1.95 -0.91
CA ALA A 178 24.98 0.94 -1.16
C ALA A 178 26.37 1.39 -0.70
N LYS A 179 26.73 2.65 -0.97
CA LYS A 179 27.98 3.26 -0.47
C LYS A 179 28.00 3.35 1.05
N GLU A 180 26.91 3.83 1.66
CA GLU A 180 26.82 4.03 3.11
C GLU A 180 26.91 2.72 3.89
N ILE A 181 26.35 1.63 3.37
CA ILE A 181 26.44 0.31 3.99
C ILE A 181 27.71 -0.46 3.60
N GLY A 182 28.61 0.16 2.80
CA GLY A 182 29.92 -0.40 2.46
C GLY A 182 29.90 -1.52 1.45
N LEU A 183 29.01 -1.46 0.45
CA LEU A 183 29.01 -2.38 -0.69
C LEU A 183 30.12 -2.03 -1.69
N ASP A 184 30.60 -3.04 -2.43
CA ASP A 184 31.29 -2.83 -3.69
C ASP A 184 30.32 -2.25 -4.70
N LEU A 185 30.49 -0.97 -5.06
CA LEU A 185 29.59 -0.25 -5.93
C LEU A 185 29.60 -0.79 -7.36
N ALA A 186 30.75 -1.20 -7.87
CA ALA A 186 30.85 -1.74 -9.24
C ALA A 186 30.09 -3.08 -9.34
N LYS A 187 30.24 -3.94 -8.31
CA LYS A 187 29.49 -5.18 -8.22
C LYS A 187 27.99 -4.91 -8.03
N PHE A 188 27.61 -3.96 -7.17
CA PHE A 188 26.22 -3.58 -6.94
C PHE A 188 25.54 -3.11 -8.24
N GLU A 189 26.14 -2.20 -8.98
CA GLU A 189 25.59 -1.68 -10.23
C GLU A 189 25.46 -2.79 -11.29
N LYS A 190 26.46 -3.67 -11.39
CA LYS A 190 26.43 -4.84 -12.28
C LYS A 190 25.29 -5.79 -11.89
N ASP A 191 25.13 -6.08 -10.61
CA ASP A 191 24.10 -7.00 -10.12
C ASP A 191 22.69 -6.41 -10.33
N VAL A 192 22.47 -5.12 -10.04
CA VAL A 192 21.19 -4.44 -10.29
C VAL A 192 20.79 -4.49 -11.77
N ALA A 193 21.76 -4.33 -12.69
CA ALA A 193 21.53 -4.37 -14.14
C ALA A 193 21.47 -5.79 -14.71
N SER A 194 21.68 -6.83 -13.90
CA SER A 194 21.76 -8.20 -14.37
C SER A 194 20.38 -8.75 -14.80
N PRO A 195 20.29 -9.44 -15.95
CA PRO A 195 19.03 -10.02 -16.43
C PRO A 195 18.40 -11.04 -15.48
N ASP A 196 19.20 -11.76 -14.69
CA ASP A 196 18.74 -12.76 -13.73
C ASP A 196 18.13 -12.13 -12.48
N MET A 197 18.37 -10.84 -12.21
CA MET A 197 17.78 -10.11 -11.10
C MET A 197 16.25 -10.15 -11.15
N LYS A 198 15.68 -9.82 -12.31
CA LYS A 198 14.23 -9.92 -12.51
C LYS A 198 13.71 -11.33 -12.30
N THR A 199 14.40 -12.32 -12.85
CA THR A 199 14.01 -13.74 -12.72
C THR A 199 13.96 -14.18 -11.26
N ARG A 200 14.94 -13.74 -10.45
CA ARG A 200 14.99 -14.02 -9.02
C ARG A 200 13.82 -13.39 -8.25
N ILE A 201 13.53 -12.12 -8.51
CA ILE A 201 12.40 -11.39 -7.88
C ILE A 201 11.06 -11.98 -8.33
N ASP A 202 10.91 -12.25 -9.61
CA ASP A 202 9.70 -12.84 -10.19
C ASP A 202 9.41 -14.25 -9.62
N ALA A 203 10.44 -15.03 -9.30
CA ALA A 203 10.27 -16.35 -8.69
C ALA A 203 9.51 -16.28 -7.36
N ASP A 204 9.87 -15.35 -6.49
CA ASP A 204 9.17 -15.13 -5.22
C ASP A 204 7.71 -14.64 -5.45
N SER A 205 7.51 -13.72 -6.38
CA SER A 205 6.17 -13.24 -6.75
C SER A 205 5.28 -14.33 -7.33
N GLN A 206 5.86 -15.25 -8.12
CA GLN A 206 5.14 -16.40 -8.66
C GLN A 206 4.78 -17.40 -7.56
N GLU A 207 5.67 -17.63 -6.59
CA GLU A 207 5.37 -18.46 -5.42
C GLU A 207 4.22 -17.85 -4.61
N ALA A 208 4.26 -16.54 -4.32
CA ALA A 208 3.16 -15.83 -3.67
C ALA A 208 1.83 -16.04 -4.39
N SER A 209 1.82 -15.90 -5.72
CA SER A 209 0.63 -16.12 -6.55
C SER A 209 0.11 -17.56 -6.48
N LYS A 210 1.00 -18.56 -6.54
CA LYS A 210 0.64 -19.99 -6.39
C LYS A 210 0.04 -20.30 -5.02
N LEU A 211 0.49 -19.60 -3.99
CA LEU A 211 -0.04 -19.68 -2.63
C LEU A 211 -1.37 -18.92 -2.45
N GLY A 212 -1.83 -18.15 -3.45
CA GLY A 212 -3.04 -17.34 -3.38
C GLY A 212 -2.82 -15.97 -2.71
N VAL A 213 -1.57 -15.55 -2.51
CA VAL A 213 -1.24 -14.22 -1.97
C VAL A 213 -1.46 -13.18 -3.06
N SER A 214 -2.28 -12.16 -2.77
CA SER A 214 -2.63 -11.09 -3.71
C SER A 214 -2.25 -9.67 -3.24
N GLY A 215 -1.62 -9.55 -2.07
CA GLY A 215 -1.23 -8.25 -1.51
C GLY A 215 -0.17 -8.37 -0.42
N THR A 216 0.44 -7.25 -0.07
CA THR A 216 1.53 -7.16 0.90
C THR A 216 1.19 -6.24 2.07
N PRO A 217 1.77 -6.48 3.27
CA PRO A 217 2.56 -7.65 3.61
C PRO A 217 1.68 -8.89 3.79
N ALA A 218 2.21 -10.07 3.45
CA ALA A 218 1.60 -11.35 3.73
C ALA A 218 2.62 -12.27 4.38
N PHE A 219 2.17 -13.05 5.35
CA PHE A 219 3.06 -13.87 6.17
C PHE A 219 2.64 -15.33 6.14
N PHE A 220 3.63 -16.21 6.28
CA PHE A 220 3.43 -17.61 6.62
C PHE A 220 4.26 -17.95 7.86
N ILE A 221 3.58 -18.19 8.97
CA ILE A 221 4.19 -18.52 10.27
C ILE A 221 4.21 -20.03 10.40
N ASN A 222 5.38 -20.64 10.22
CA ASN A 222 5.50 -22.10 10.06
C ASN A 222 4.48 -22.68 9.08
N GLY A 223 4.24 -21.98 7.97
CA GLY A 223 3.30 -22.39 6.91
C GLY A 223 1.84 -22.00 7.15
N LYS A 224 1.47 -21.41 8.26
CA LYS A 224 0.14 -20.84 8.47
C LYS A 224 0.04 -19.42 7.95
N TYR A 225 -0.93 -19.19 7.07
CA TYR A 225 -1.16 -17.87 6.49
C TYR A 225 -1.61 -16.85 7.53
N PHE A 226 -1.02 -15.65 7.46
CA PHE A 226 -1.33 -14.53 8.32
C PHE A 226 -1.23 -13.22 7.51
N SER A 227 -2.33 -12.49 7.40
CA SER A 227 -2.46 -11.38 6.47
C SER A 227 -2.25 -10.01 7.11
N GLY A 228 -1.53 -9.14 6.41
CA GLY A 228 -1.50 -7.71 6.67
C GLY A 228 -0.60 -7.29 7.84
N ALA A 229 -0.45 -5.96 7.98
CA ALA A 229 0.34 -5.36 9.06
C ALA A 229 -0.42 -5.40 10.39
N GLN A 230 -0.44 -6.55 11.02
CA GLN A 230 -1.09 -6.79 12.30
C GLN A 230 -0.23 -6.30 13.48
N PRO A 231 -0.83 -5.98 14.64
CA PRO A 231 -0.12 -5.61 15.85
C PRO A 231 0.66 -6.80 16.44
N PHE A 232 1.65 -6.50 17.26
CA PHE A 232 2.52 -7.49 17.93
C PHE A 232 1.73 -8.62 18.63
N GLU A 233 0.66 -8.30 19.36
CA GLU A 233 -0.13 -9.29 20.10
C GLU A 233 -0.79 -10.35 19.19
N SER A 234 -1.16 -9.96 17.96
CA SER A 234 -1.71 -10.90 16.98
C SER A 234 -0.65 -11.89 16.48
N PHE A 235 0.56 -11.40 16.19
CA PHE A 235 1.71 -12.26 15.86
C PHE A 235 2.08 -13.15 17.04
N LYS A 236 2.17 -12.56 18.25
CA LYS A 236 2.51 -13.27 19.47
C LYS A 236 1.61 -14.48 19.70
N LYS A 237 0.30 -14.30 19.59
CA LYS A 237 -0.66 -15.39 19.74
C LYS A 237 -0.34 -16.56 18.80
N MET A 238 -0.14 -16.27 17.50
CA MET A 238 0.14 -17.32 16.51
C MET A 238 1.52 -17.96 16.71
N ILE A 239 2.53 -17.17 17.06
CA ILE A 239 3.88 -17.68 17.33
C ILE A 239 3.87 -18.61 18.54
N ASP A 240 3.21 -18.22 19.64
CA ASP A 240 3.10 -19.03 20.86
C ASP A 240 2.38 -20.36 20.58
N GLU A 241 1.29 -20.31 19.80
CA GLU A 241 0.56 -21.52 19.37
C GLU A 241 1.43 -22.47 18.52
N GLU A 242 2.28 -21.93 17.66
CA GLU A 242 3.15 -22.75 16.80
C GLU A 242 4.37 -23.28 17.57
N LEU A 243 4.96 -22.50 18.46
CA LEU A 243 6.06 -22.95 19.32
C LEU A 243 5.63 -24.02 20.33
N ALA A 244 4.36 -24.02 20.76
CA ALA A 244 3.83 -25.03 21.68
C ALA A 244 3.63 -26.41 21.03
N LYS A 245 3.68 -26.52 19.69
CA LYS A 245 3.46 -27.78 18.94
C LYS A 245 4.75 -28.53 18.64
N GLY A 246 5.90 -27.89 18.73
CA GLY A 246 7.17 -28.46 18.35
C GLY A 246 8.32 -28.08 19.19
#